data_9dc98e92856a7df16b5c14a543d5ccd5
#
_entry.id   9dc98e92856a7df16b5c14a543d5ccd5
#
_cell.length_a   1.000
_cell.length_b   1.000
_cell.length_c   1.000
_cell.angle_alpha   90.00
_cell.angle_beta   90.00
_cell.angle_gamma   90.00
#
_symmetry.space_group_name_H-M   'P 1'
#
loop_
_entity.id
_entity.type
_entity.pdbx_description
1 polymer ?
#
loop_
_entity_poly.entity_id
_entity_poly.type
_entity_poly.pdbx_seq_one_letter_code
_entity_poly.pdbx_strand_id
1 'polypeptide(L)'
;MLAALLTSSLTRVIPIGMMLLALQKTLFVDLQPFGVIIQIVMAFAASAGAAGGPERGAITGFVLGIMFDLSVGSPLGSSAIVMGLAGYVAGWVDLIRIDTTWWLAAIFVGIGAGVGEASVPVVRRFIGEEDAFVPEMATIVPVVAVAAAIASVALVPLSRWSLKLGRPEWKLPADG
;
A
#
# COMPACT_ATOMS: atom_id res chain seq x y z
N MET A 1 16.28 -5.73 -23.34
CA MET A 1 15.41 -6.24 -22.28
C MET A 1 15.89 -5.83 -20.89
N LEU A 2 17.13 -6.13 -20.48
CA LEU A 2 17.70 -5.72 -19.18
C LEU A 2 17.68 -4.19 -18.96
N ALA A 3 18.00 -3.39 -19.96
CA ALA A 3 17.97 -1.93 -19.88
C ALA A 3 16.55 -1.38 -19.61
N ALA A 4 15.51 -1.99 -20.19
CA ALA A 4 14.11 -1.62 -19.93
C ALA A 4 13.67 -1.98 -18.52
N LEU A 5 14.18 -3.09 -17.97
CA LEU A 5 13.93 -3.45 -16.56
C LEU A 5 14.64 -2.48 -15.60
N LEU A 6 15.87 -2.09 -15.89
CA LEU A 6 16.63 -1.12 -15.08
C LEU A 6 16.07 0.29 -15.12
N THR A 7 15.34 0.65 -16.16
CA THR A 7 14.63 1.94 -16.28
C THR A 7 13.21 1.89 -15.72
N SER A 8 12.69 0.71 -15.39
CA SER A 8 11.36 0.56 -14.82
C SER A 8 11.28 1.13 -13.39
N SER A 9 10.09 1.56 -12.99
CA SER A 9 9.81 1.98 -11.61
C SER A 9 10.03 0.85 -10.60
N LEU A 10 9.87 -0.41 -11.03
CA LEU A 10 10.05 -1.61 -10.20
C LEU A 10 11.47 -1.73 -9.62
N THR A 11 12.50 -1.25 -10.34
CA THR A 11 13.89 -1.26 -9.86
C THR A 11 14.07 -0.47 -8.56
N ARG A 12 13.23 0.52 -8.29
CA ARG A 12 13.24 1.30 -7.05
C ARG A 12 12.23 0.76 -6.04
N VAL A 13 11.09 0.26 -6.48
CA VAL A 13 10.06 -0.30 -5.62
C VAL A 13 10.57 -1.54 -4.86
N ILE A 14 11.32 -2.43 -5.53
CA ILE A 14 11.83 -3.66 -4.91
C ILE A 14 12.75 -3.39 -3.72
N PRO A 15 13.84 -2.60 -3.83
CA PRO A 15 14.72 -2.35 -2.68
C PRO A 15 14.04 -1.58 -1.56
N ILE A 16 13.12 -0.65 -1.89
CA ILE A 16 12.32 0.03 -0.87
C ILE A 16 11.39 -0.97 -0.16
N GLY A 17 10.74 -1.84 -0.92
CA GLY A 17 9.90 -2.90 -0.37
C GLY A 17 10.67 -3.83 0.57
N MET A 18 11.88 -4.24 0.19
CA MET A 18 12.76 -5.04 1.05
C MET A 18 13.13 -4.29 2.34
N MET A 19 13.46 -3.00 2.23
CA MET A 19 13.76 -2.18 3.39
C MET A 19 12.54 -2.04 4.32
N LEU A 20 11.36 -1.81 3.76
CA LEU A 20 10.13 -1.71 4.55
C LEU A 20 9.74 -3.05 5.19
N LEU A 21 9.95 -4.17 4.50
CA LEU A 21 9.76 -5.52 5.06
C LEU A 21 10.72 -5.77 6.23
N ALA A 22 11.99 -5.42 6.09
CA ALA A 22 12.95 -5.52 7.19
C ALA A 22 12.53 -4.64 8.37
N LEU A 23 12.12 -3.40 8.10
CA LEU A 23 11.64 -2.48 9.12
C LEU A 23 10.38 -3.01 9.83
N GLN A 24 9.45 -3.58 9.08
CA GLN A 24 8.23 -4.18 9.63
C GLN A 24 8.54 -5.34 10.57
N LYS A 25 9.53 -6.17 10.21
CA LYS A 25 9.92 -7.34 11.03
C LYS A 25 10.79 -7.00 12.25
N THR A 26 11.46 -5.86 12.23
CA THR A 26 12.38 -5.47 13.33
C THR A 26 11.77 -4.45 14.28
N LEU A 27 11.14 -3.41 13.78
CA LEU A 27 10.61 -2.30 14.60
C LEU A 27 9.11 -2.43 14.89
N PHE A 28 8.32 -2.84 13.90
CA PHE A 28 6.87 -2.86 14.03
C PHE A 28 6.32 -4.13 14.70
N VAL A 29 7.16 -5.15 14.90
CA VAL A 29 6.78 -6.32 15.71
C VAL A 29 6.59 -5.94 17.18
N ASP A 30 7.40 -5.01 17.71
CA ASP A 30 7.28 -4.55 19.09
C ASP A 30 6.27 -3.39 19.23
N LEU A 31 5.97 -2.70 18.15
CA LEU A 31 5.04 -1.58 18.11
C LEU A 31 3.64 -2.07 17.73
N GLN A 32 2.89 -2.59 18.70
CA GLN A 32 1.56 -3.16 18.49
C GLN A 32 0.48 -2.32 19.19
N PRO A 33 0.06 -1.17 18.62
CA PRO A 33 -1.04 -0.41 19.20
C PRO A 33 -2.29 -1.28 19.22
N PHE A 34 -2.90 -1.41 20.40
CA PHE A 34 -4.08 -2.26 20.63
C PHE A 34 -3.87 -3.75 20.24
N GLY A 35 -2.62 -4.25 20.29
CA GLY A 35 -2.29 -5.61 19.88
C GLY A 35 -2.26 -5.86 18.36
N VAL A 36 -2.32 -4.80 17.55
CA VAL A 36 -2.33 -4.87 16.08
C VAL A 36 -0.96 -4.50 15.52
N ILE A 37 -0.41 -5.36 14.66
CA ILE A 37 0.86 -5.09 13.97
C ILE A 37 0.59 -4.07 12.84
N ILE A 38 1.32 -2.96 12.85
CA ILE A 38 1.24 -1.95 11.80
C ILE A 38 1.82 -2.52 10.49
N GLN A 39 0.99 -2.62 9.46
CA GLN A 39 1.40 -3.14 8.14
C GLN A 39 1.95 -2.03 7.23
N ILE A 40 3.21 -1.63 7.47
CA ILE A 40 3.83 -0.52 6.72
C ILE A 40 3.99 -0.83 5.22
N VAL A 41 4.16 -2.10 4.85
CA VAL A 41 4.27 -2.54 3.45
C VAL A 41 2.93 -2.35 2.73
N MET A 42 1.81 -2.68 3.39
CA MET A 42 0.47 -2.41 2.85
C MET A 42 0.21 -0.90 2.75
N ALA A 43 0.61 -0.13 3.76
CA ALA A 43 0.51 1.34 3.71
C ALA A 43 1.32 1.93 2.54
N PHE A 44 2.48 1.37 2.23
CA PHE A 44 3.27 1.78 1.06
C PHE A 44 2.61 1.39 -0.26
N ALA A 45 2.01 0.21 -0.35
CA ALA A 45 1.23 -0.22 -1.53
C ALA A 45 0.05 0.73 -1.79
N ALA A 46 -0.71 1.06 -0.75
CA ALA A 46 -1.81 2.03 -0.83
C ALA A 46 -1.30 3.43 -1.20
N SER A 47 -0.16 3.87 -0.62
CA SER A 47 0.48 5.15 -0.94
C SER A 47 0.97 5.22 -2.39
N ALA A 48 1.42 4.11 -2.95
CA ALA A 48 1.78 4.01 -4.37
C ALA A 48 0.56 4.21 -5.28
N GLY A 49 -0.60 3.67 -4.87
CA GLY A 49 -1.88 3.91 -5.54
C GLY A 49 -2.28 5.37 -5.49
N ALA A 50 -2.31 5.96 -4.31
CA ALA A 50 -2.65 7.37 -4.13
C ALA A 50 -1.69 8.33 -4.87
N ALA A 51 -0.43 7.91 -5.08
CA ALA A 51 0.57 8.70 -5.80
C ALA A 51 0.51 8.55 -7.31
N GLY A 52 0.18 7.36 -7.82
CA GLY A 52 0.35 6.99 -9.23
C GLY A 52 -0.90 6.46 -9.93
N GLY A 53 -2.03 6.45 -9.25
CA GLY A 53 -3.30 5.94 -9.78
C GLY A 53 -3.52 4.43 -9.56
N PRO A 54 -4.73 3.93 -9.88
CA PRO A 54 -5.16 2.58 -9.52
C PRO A 54 -4.28 1.47 -10.11
N GLU A 55 -3.92 1.58 -11.38
CA GLU A 55 -3.12 0.54 -12.05
C GLU A 55 -1.72 0.40 -11.45
N ARG A 56 -1.04 1.53 -11.23
CA ARG A 56 0.31 1.52 -10.63
C ARG A 56 0.27 1.06 -9.18
N GLY A 57 -0.79 1.45 -8.46
CA GLY A 57 -1.05 0.99 -7.10
C GLY A 57 -1.24 -0.52 -7.05
N ALA A 58 -2.08 -1.08 -7.92
CA ALA A 58 -2.32 -2.51 -8.02
C ALA A 58 -1.04 -3.29 -8.33
N ILE A 59 -0.28 -2.87 -9.34
CA ILE A 59 0.97 -3.54 -9.73
C ILE A 59 2.01 -3.46 -8.61
N THR A 60 2.17 -2.28 -8.00
CA THR A 60 3.12 -2.10 -6.90
C THR A 60 2.73 -2.94 -5.69
N GLY A 61 1.45 -2.92 -5.31
CA GLY A 61 0.92 -3.72 -4.21
C GLY A 61 1.05 -5.22 -4.47
N PHE A 62 0.79 -5.67 -5.69
CA PHE A 62 0.96 -7.06 -6.08
C PHE A 62 2.42 -7.52 -5.93
N VAL A 63 3.38 -6.73 -6.43
CA VAL A 63 4.81 -7.05 -6.32
C VAL A 63 5.24 -7.07 -4.84
N LEU A 64 4.84 -6.08 -4.05
CA LEU A 64 5.14 -6.01 -2.63
C LEU A 64 4.52 -7.18 -1.86
N GLY A 65 3.30 -7.58 -2.21
CA GLY A 65 2.62 -8.71 -1.60
C GLY A 65 3.30 -10.04 -1.90
N ILE A 66 3.79 -10.26 -3.13
CA ILE A 66 4.63 -11.44 -3.44
C ILE A 66 5.90 -11.44 -2.58
N MET A 67 6.58 -10.29 -2.46
CA MET A 67 7.77 -10.18 -1.62
C MET A 67 7.45 -10.48 -0.14
N PHE A 68 6.28 -10.03 0.32
CA PHE A 68 5.79 -10.31 1.67
C PHE A 68 5.54 -11.81 1.86
N ASP A 69 4.80 -12.45 0.94
CA ASP A 69 4.52 -13.89 1.00
C ASP A 69 5.80 -14.72 1.05
N LEU A 70 6.78 -14.40 0.20
CA LEU A 70 8.09 -15.05 0.20
C LEU A 70 8.85 -14.86 1.51
N SER A 71 8.67 -13.72 2.18
CA SER A 71 9.38 -13.39 3.41
C SER A 71 8.76 -13.99 4.66
N VAL A 72 7.47 -14.27 4.65
CA VAL A 72 6.69 -14.81 5.78
C VAL A 72 6.44 -16.31 5.61
N GLY A 73 6.56 -16.83 4.37
CA GLY A 73 6.24 -18.22 4.06
C GLY A 73 4.74 -18.48 3.96
N SER A 74 3.95 -17.44 3.70
CA SER A 74 2.52 -17.58 3.41
C SER A 74 2.28 -18.14 2.00
N PRO A 75 1.07 -18.68 1.71
CA PRO A 75 0.73 -19.13 0.37
C PRO A 75 0.94 -18.00 -0.65
N LEU A 76 1.76 -18.28 -1.67
CA LEU A 76 2.11 -17.27 -2.70
C LEU A 76 0.86 -16.70 -3.37
N GLY A 77 0.77 -15.38 -3.38
CA GLY A 77 -0.32 -14.64 -3.99
C GLY A 77 -1.38 -14.15 -3.00
N SER A 78 -1.41 -14.67 -1.79
CA SER A 78 -2.40 -14.26 -0.78
C SER A 78 -2.26 -12.78 -0.42
N SER A 79 -1.08 -12.36 0.01
CA SER A 79 -0.80 -10.95 0.30
C SER A 79 -0.70 -10.11 -0.98
N ALA A 80 -0.33 -10.72 -2.11
CA ALA A 80 -0.28 -10.01 -3.39
C ALA A 80 -1.67 -9.50 -3.82
N ILE A 81 -2.71 -10.32 -3.66
CA ILE A 81 -4.09 -9.92 -3.96
C ILE A 81 -4.54 -8.81 -3.01
N VAL A 82 -4.32 -9.00 -1.70
CA VAL A 82 -4.70 -8.05 -0.66
C VAL A 82 -4.03 -6.69 -0.85
N MET A 83 -2.71 -6.67 -1.02
CA MET A 83 -1.95 -5.42 -1.20
C MET A 83 -2.19 -4.80 -2.57
N GLY A 84 -2.42 -5.60 -3.61
CA GLY A 84 -2.83 -5.13 -4.92
C GLY A 84 -4.18 -4.41 -4.87
N LEU A 85 -5.15 -4.98 -4.15
CA LEU A 85 -6.45 -4.37 -3.92
C LEU A 85 -6.34 -3.08 -3.10
N ALA A 86 -5.53 -3.07 -2.05
CA ALA A 86 -5.27 -1.87 -1.25
C ALA A 86 -4.72 -0.73 -2.10
N GLY A 87 -3.73 -1.01 -2.95
CA GLY A 87 -3.15 -0.03 -3.87
C GLY A 87 -4.13 0.43 -4.94
N TYR A 88 -4.93 -0.48 -5.49
CA TYR A 88 -5.96 -0.16 -6.47
C TYR A 88 -7.01 0.81 -5.93
N VAL A 89 -7.57 0.49 -4.76
CA VAL A 89 -8.61 1.31 -4.11
C VAL A 89 -8.07 2.67 -3.70
N ALA A 90 -6.87 2.73 -3.10
CA ALA A 90 -6.23 4.00 -2.74
C ALA A 90 -5.97 4.88 -3.97
N GLY A 91 -5.71 4.25 -5.13
CA GLY A 91 -5.49 4.95 -6.39
C GLY A 91 -6.72 5.68 -6.94
N TRP A 92 -7.92 5.38 -6.47
CA TRP A 92 -9.13 6.08 -6.91
C TRP A 92 -9.12 7.58 -6.60
N VAL A 93 -8.27 8.03 -5.68
CA VAL A 93 -8.07 9.48 -5.44
C VAL A 93 -7.68 10.22 -6.73
N ASP A 94 -6.92 9.58 -7.62
CA ASP A 94 -6.50 10.16 -8.90
C ASP A 94 -7.68 10.38 -9.86
N LEU A 95 -8.77 9.62 -9.71
CA LEU A 95 -9.98 9.76 -10.51
C LEU A 95 -10.82 10.97 -10.11
N ILE A 96 -10.64 11.49 -8.91
CA ILE A 96 -11.45 12.60 -8.35
C ILE A 96 -10.95 13.95 -8.85
N ARG A 97 -10.07 14.08 -9.79
CA ARG A 97 -9.64 15.32 -10.49
C ARG A 97 -9.68 16.64 -9.67
N ILE A 98 -9.61 16.53 -8.35
CA ILE A 98 -9.48 17.66 -7.43
C ILE A 98 -8.00 17.76 -7.11
N ASP A 99 -7.46 18.97 -7.02
CA ASP A 99 -6.09 19.17 -6.57
C ASP A 99 -5.83 18.35 -5.32
N THR A 100 -5.03 17.28 -5.48
CA THR A 100 -4.90 16.23 -4.45
C THR A 100 -4.18 16.81 -3.24
N THR A 101 -4.96 17.32 -2.32
CA THR A 101 -4.46 17.82 -1.04
C THR A 101 -3.94 16.62 -0.23
N TRP A 102 -2.88 16.82 0.54
CA TRP A 102 -2.23 15.75 1.31
C TRP A 102 -3.19 14.96 2.21
N TRP A 103 -4.20 15.62 2.79
CA TRP A 103 -5.20 14.97 3.66
C TRP A 103 -6.14 14.03 2.86
N LEU A 104 -6.45 14.40 1.61
CA LEU A 104 -7.29 13.56 0.75
C LEU A 104 -6.53 12.28 0.37
N ALA A 105 -5.24 12.40 0.02
CA ALA A 105 -4.40 11.24 -0.20
C ALA A 105 -4.32 10.35 1.05
N ALA A 106 -4.20 10.94 2.25
CA ALA A 106 -4.17 10.19 3.50
C ALA A 106 -5.47 9.40 3.75
N ILE A 107 -6.63 10.00 3.49
CA ILE A 107 -7.94 9.31 3.60
C ILE A 107 -7.99 8.13 2.64
N PHE A 108 -7.64 8.31 1.37
CA PHE A 108 -7.68 7.23 0.39
C PHE A 108 -6.65 6.12 0.68
N VAL A 109 -5.48 6.46 1.21
CA VAL A 109 -4.52 5.47 1.70
C VAL A 109 -5.10 4.67 2.86
N GLY A 110 -5.75 5.33 3.81
CA GLY A 110 -6.44 4.67 4.92
C GLY A 110 -7.56 3.74 4.43
N ILE A 111 -8.42 4.22 3.53
CA ILE A 111 -9.50 3.41 2.94
C ILE A 111 -8.91 2.21 2.19
N GLY A 112 -7.90 2.41 1.34
CA GLY A 112 -7.26 1.35 0.59
C GLY A 112 -6.64 0.29 1.49
N ALA A 113 -5.88 0.70 2.52
CA ALA A 113 -5.30 -0.21 3.50
C ALA A 113 -6.39 -0.94 4.31
N GLY A 114 -7.44 -0.24 4.71
CA GLY A 114 -8.59 -0.84 5.42
C GLY A 114 -9.33 -1.89 4.55
N VAL A 115 -9.57 -1.60 3.27
CA VAL A 115 -10.18 -2.55 2.33
C VAL A 115 -9.25 -3.74 2.08
N GLY A 116 -7.95 -3.50 1.93
CA GLY A 116 -6.95 -4.57 1.86
C GLY A 116 -7.04 -5.47 3.07
N GLU A 117 -6.94 -4.93 4.28
CA GLU A 117 -7.02 -5.71 5.52
C GLU A 117 -8.35 -6.46 5.66
N ALA A 118 -9.46 -5.82 5.36
CA ALA A 118 -10.78 -6.45 5.39
C ALA A 118 -10.91 -7.60 4.37
N SER A 119 -10.12 -7.62 3.32
CA SER A 119 -10.10 -8.71 2.32
C SER A 119 -9.25 -9.92 2.75
N VAL A 120 -8.39 -9.79 3.78
CA VAL A 120 -7.53 -10.88 4.27
C VAL A 120 -8.32 -12.15 4.59
N PRO A 121 -9.40 -12.11 5.41
CA PRO A 121 -10.15 -13.33 5.75
C PRO A 121 -10.82 -13.96 4.53
N VAL A 122 -11.24 -13.15 3.56
CA VAL A 122 -11.83 -13.66 2.31
C VAL A 122 -10.79 -14.46 1.53
N VAL A 123 -9.58 -13.90 1.36
CA VAL A 123 -8.48 -14.59 0.66
C VAL A 123 -8.07 -15.85 1.41
N ARG A 124 -7.95 -15.82 2.74
CA ARG A 124 -7.64 -16.99 3.57
C ARG A 124 -8.68 -18.08 3.43
N ARG A 125 -9.96 -17.74 3.37
CA ARG A 125 -11.05 -18.70 3.14
C ARG A 125 -10.91 -19.38 1.79
N PHE A 126 -10.51 -18.66 0.73
CA PHE A 126 -10.27 -19.25 -0.59
C PHE A 126 -9.07 -20.22 -0.61
N ILE A 127 -8.10 -20.04 0.28
CA ILE A 127 -6.93 -20.91 0.39
C ILE A 127 -7.23 -22.14 1.25
N GLY A 128 -8.42 -22.23 1.87
CA GLY A 128 -8.88 -23.38 2.65
C GLY A 128 -8.68 -23.25 4.17
N GLU A 129 -8.41 -22.06 4.69
CA GLU A 129 -8.40 -21.82 6.14
C GLU A 129 -9.85 -21.76 6.66
N GLU A 130 -10.21 -22.65 7.58
CA GLU A 130 -11.58 -22.77 8.09
C GLU A 130 -11.95 -21.62 9.04
N ASP A 131 -11.00 -21.16 9.87
CA ASP A 131 -11.18 -20.08 10.87
C ASP A 131 -10.65 -18.72 10.37
N ALA A 132 -10.94 -18.36 9.12
CA ALA A 132 -10.40 -17.16 8.50
C ALA A 132 -11.01 -15.85 9.09
N PHE A 133 -12.23 -15.90 9.62
CA PHE A 133 -12.93 -14.75 10.17
C PHE A 133 -12.80 -14.73 11.68
N VAL A 134 -12.05 -13.74 12.19
CA VAL A 134 -11.85 -13.54 13.63
C VAL A 134 -12.57 -12.26 14.10
N PRO A 135 -13.19 -12.25 15.30
CA PRO A 135 -13.91 -11.09 15.82
C PRO A 135 -13.02 -9.83 15.94
N GLU A 136 -11.72 -10.02 16.12
CA GLU A 136 -10.72 -8.96 16.25
C GLU A 136 -10.59 -8.09 14.99
N MET A 137 -11.11 -8.54 13.84
CA MET A 137 -11.12 -7.77 12.58
C MET A 137 -11.81 -6.39 12.75
N ALA A 138 -12.81 -6.31 13.64
CA ALA A 138 -13.47 -5.03 13.95
C ALA A 138 -12.50 -4.00 14.55
N THR A 139 -11.42 -4.45 15.19
CA THR A 139 -10.37 -3.60 15.75
C THR A 139 -9.18 -3.48 14.78
N ILE A 140 -8.81 -4.57 14.13
CA ILE A 140 -7.65 -4.62 13.24
C ILE A 140 -7.82 -3.66 12.04
N VAL A 141 -8.94 -3.74 11.34
CA VAL A 141 -9.19 -2.94 10.13
C VAL A 141 -9.09 -1.43 10.37
N PRO A 142 -9.80 -0.82 11.36
CA PRO A 142 -9.68 0.61 11.59
C PRO A 142 -8.31 1.02 12.10
N VAL A 143 -7.63 0.21 12.90
CA VAL A 143 -6.26 0.51 13.39
C VAL A 143 -5.29 0.54 12.21
N VAL A 144 -5.33 -0.45 11.33
CA VAL A 144 -4.49 -0.49 10.12
C VAL A 144 -4.80 0.69 9.19
N ALA A 145 -6.09 1.02 8.99
CA ALA A 145 -6.51 2.14 8.17
C ALA A 145 -5.98 3.49 8.69
N VAL A 146 -6.11 3.74 10.00
CA VAL A 146 -5.61 4.97 10.62
C VAL A 146 -4.09 5.02 10.61
N ALA A 147 -3.42 3.93 10.95
CA ALA A 147 -1.96 3.86 10.91
C ALA A 147 -1.42 4.11 9.49
N ALA A 148 -2.06 3.54 8.46
CA ALA A 148 -1.69 3.77 7.06
C ALA A 148 -1.93 5.21 6.64
N ALA A 149 -3.05 5.83 7.06
CA ALA A 149 -3.33 7.23 6.79
C ALA A 149 -2.27 8.16 7.40
N ILE A 150 -1.84 7.91 8.64
CA ILE A 150 -0.76 8.66 9.29
C ILE A 150 0.56 8.45 8.56
N ALA A 151 0.91 7.19 8.26
CA ALA A 151 2.15 6.85 7.57
C ALA A 151 2.21 7.42 6.15
N SER A 152 1.07 7.69 5.52
CA SER A 152 0.97 8.21 4.15
C SER A 152 1.70 9.53 3.96
N VAL A 153 1.79 10.37 5.02
CA VAL A 153 2.51 11.66 4.98
C VAL A 153 3.96 11.48 4.53
N ALA A 154 4.61 10.41 4.96
CA ALA A 154 5.97 10.05 4.55
C ALA A 154 5.98 9.12 3.33
N LEU A 155 5.01 8.19 3.24
CA LEU A 155 5.02 7.14 2.23
C LEU A 155 4.54 7.61 0.86
N VAL A 156 3.63 8.58 0.76
CA VAL A 156 3.19 9.14 -0.54
C VAL A 156 4.33 9.84 -1.28
N PRO A 157 5.12 10.76 -0.67
CA PRO A 157 6.29 11.33 -1.35
C PRO A 157 7.35 10.29 -1.70
N LEU A 158 7.57 9.29 -0.84
CA LEU A 158 8.46 8.16 -1.12
C LEU A 158 7.99 7.35 -2.32
N SER A 159 6.67 7.07 -2.41
CA SER A 159 6.05 6.38 -3.54
C SER A 159 6.17 7.18 -4.84
N ARG A 160 5.96 8.48 -4.81
CA ARG A 160 6.18 9.37 -5.98
C ARG A 160 7.61 9.27 -6.48
N TRP A 161 8.57 9.32 -5.57
CA TRP A 161 9.98 9.19 -5.93
C TRP A 161 10.31 7.80 -6.52
N SER A 162 9.78 6.73 -5.91
CA SER A 162 10.02 5.36 -6.38
C SER A 162 9.42 5.10 -7.75
N LEU A 163 8.22 5.64 -8.02
CA LEU A 163 7.50 5.51 -9.29
C LEU A 163 7.97 6.51 -10.35
N LYS A 164 8.98 7.34 -10.05
CA LYS A 164 9.49 8.39 -10.95
C LYS A 164 8.40 9.36 -11.42
N LEU A 165 7.43 9.64 -10.57
CA LEU A 165 6.39 10.61 -10.86
C LEU A 165 6.97 12.02 -10.72
N GLY A 166 6.80 12.86 -11.73
CA GLY A 166 7.16 14.29 -11.67
C GLY A 166 6.42 14.97 -10.51
N ARG A 167 6.97 16.08 -10.02
CA ARG A 167 6.21 16.97 -9.13
C ARG A 167 4.98 17.44 -9.90
N PRO A 168 3.79 17.56 -9.27
CA PRO A 168 2.67 18.21 -9.92
C PRO A 168 3.14 19.61 -10.30
N GLU A 169 3.14 19.90 -11.61
CA GLU A 169 3.37 21.26 -12.09
C GLU A 169 2.17 22.08 -11.62
N TRP A 170 2.39 22.97 -10.68
CA TRP A 170 1.45 24.03 -10.38
C TRP A 170 1.35 24.90 -11.64
N LYS A 171 0.37 24.61 -12.47
CA LYS A 171 -0.03 25.57 -13.48
C LYS A 171 -0.67 26.72 -12.72
N LEU A 172 0.10 27.78 -12.50
CA LEU A 172 -0.47 29.08 -12.18
C LEU A 172 -1.52 29.35 -13.28
N PRO A 173 -2.75 29.78 -12.94
CA PRO A 173 -3.67 30.26 -13.95
C PRO A 173 -2.91 31.31 -14.76
N ALA A 174 -2.82 31.10 -16.07
CA ALA A 174 -2.28 32.11 -16.98
C ALA A 174 -3.12 33.36 -16.77
N ASP A 175 -2.49 34.38 -16.25
CA ASP A 175 -3.11 35.70 -16.10
C ASP A 175 -3.61 36.08 -17.49
N GLY A 176 -4.95 36.16 -17.63
CA GLY A 176 -5.63 36.63 -18.80
C GLY A 176 -5.55 38.13 -18.96
#